data_54a259092fba176be5b06116b3a48328
#
_entry.id   54a259092fba176be5b06116b3a48328
#
_cell.length_a   1.000
_cell.length_b   1.000
_cell.length_c   1.000
_cell.angle_alpha   90.00
_cell.angle_beta   90.00
_cell.angle_gamma   90.00
#
_symmetry.space_group_name_H-M   'P 1'
#
loop_
_entity.id
_entity.type
_entity.pdbx_description
1 polymer ?
#
loop_
_entity_poly.entity_id
_entity_poly.type
_entity_poly.pdbx_seq_one_letter_code
_entity_poly.pdbx_strand_id
1 'polypeptide(L)'
;MILSGLYGVLRPFDRLQPYRLEMGTALRTARGADLYAYWGDLLAQHLDERLAGDRQPVLVNLASIEYARAALRPALQARVIDCVFEDWKDDQFKIISFFAKRARGLMARWAIDQRINTPGRLKGFAVDGYAFDKPASTRDRLVFRRRQPPAPGAA
;
A
#
# COMPACT_ATOMS: atom_id res chain seq x y z
N MET A 1 -2.06 8.50 -3.86
CA MET A 1 -3.49 8.15 -4.10
C MET A 1 -3.97 7.27 -2.95
N ILE A 2 -5.27 7.27 -2.67
CA ILE A 2 -5.89 6.52 -1.57
C ILE A 2 -6.97 5.64 -2.18
N LEU A 3 -6.99 4.34 -1.84
CA LEU A 3 -8.01 3.41 -2.32
C LEU A 3 -9.23 3.45 -1.39
N SER A 4 -10.43 3.41 -1.98
CA SER A 4 -11.72 3.49 -1.31
C SER A 4 -12.68 2.46 -1.89
N GLY A 5 -13.44 1.77 -1.03
CA GLY A 5 -14.47 0.82 -1.47
C GLY A 5 -15.61 1.51 -2.24
N LEU A 6 -15.98 2.74 -1.83
CA LEU A 6 -17.05 3.50 -2.44
C LEU A 6 -16.59 4.37 -3.63
N TYR A 7 -15.48 5.06 -3.50
CA TYR A 7 -15.03 6.07 -4.47
C TYR A 7 -13.92 5.57 -5.40
N GLY A 8 -13.40 4.37 -5.21
CA GLY A 8 -12.33 3.81 -6.02
C GLY A 8 -10.96 4.39 -5.68
N VAL A 9 -10.51 5.39 -6.43
CA VAL A 9 -9.22 6.07 -6.21
C VAL A 9 -9.45 7.53 -5.84
N LEU A 10 -8.84 7.97 -4.76
CA LEU A 10 -8.97 9.31 -4.20
C LEU A 10 -7.62 10.03 -4.15
N ARG A 11 -7.68 11.34 -4.28
CA ARG A 11 -6.58 12.26 -3.98
C ARG A 11 -6.71 12.77 -2.54
N PRO A 12 -5.64 13.23 -1.88
CA PRO A 12 -5.69 13.69 -0.49
C PRO A 12 -6.68 14.83 -0.20
N PHE A 13 -7.02 15.66 -1.21
CA PHE A 13 -7.91 16.81 -1.06
C PHE A 13 -9.28 16.64 -1.71
N ASP A 14 -9.64 15.42 -2.13
CA ASP A 14 -10.98 15.16 -2.67
C ASP A 14 -12.01 15.29 -1.54
N ARG A 15 -13.11 16.00 -1.84
CA ARG A 15 -14.22 16.16 -0.89
C ARG A 15 -15.06 14.90 -0.87
N LEU A 16 -15.31 14.38 0.34
CA LEU A 16 -16.04 13.13 0.54
C LEU A 16 -17.26 13.36 1.43
N GLN A 17 -18.30 12.59 1.18
CA GLN A 17 -19.37 12.38 2.16
C GLN A 17 -18.92 11.31 3.16
N PRO A 18 -19.31 11.39 4.44
CA PRO A 18 -19.06 10.34 5.40
C PRO A 18 -19.65 9.01 4.92
N TYR A 19 -18.85 7.95 4.96
CA TYR A 19 -19.30 6.61 4.60
C TYR A 19 -18.50 5.54 5.36
N ARG A 20 -19.05 4.33 5.40
CA ARG A 20 -18.33 3.15 5.86
C ARG A 20 -18.60 1.99 4.89
N LEU A 21 -17.67 1.74 3.99
CA LEU A 21 -17.71 0.63 3.04
C LEU A 21 -16.27 0.15 2.79
N GLU A 22 -15.95 -1.01 3.33
CA GLU A 22 -14.64 -1.64 3.14
C GLU A 22 -14.63 -2.41 1.81
N MET A 23 -13.47 -2.52 1.18
CA MET A 23 -13.33 -3.14 -0.15
C MET A 23 -13.72 -4.63 -0.13
N GLY A 24 -13.48 -5.32 0.99
CA GLY A 24 -13.84 -6.73 1.18
C GLY A 24 -15.31 -6.99 1.52
N THR A 25 -16.15 -5.95 1.58
CA THR A 25 -17.57 -6.11 1.89
C THR A 25 -18.28 -6.91 0.79
N ALA A 26 -19.03 -7.94 1.19
CA ALA A 26 -19.85 -8.76 0.30
C ALA A 26 -21.13 -7.98 -0.09
N LEU A 27 -20.97 -6.98 -0.95
CA LEU A 27 -22.05 -6.16 -1.47
C LEU A 27 -22.36 -6.54 -2.91
N ARG A 28 -23.50 -7.21 -3.13
CA ARG A 28 -23.98 -7.52 -4.48
C ARG A 28 -24.48 -6.24 -5.16
N THR A 29 -24.06 -6.03 -6.38
CA THR A 29 -24.47 -4.91 -7.24
C THR A 29 -24.91 -5.43 -8.61
N ALA A 30 -25.43 -4.55 -9.46
CA ALA A 30 -25.72 -4.88 -10.86
C ALA A 30 -24.45 -5.28 -11.65
N ARG A 31 -23.25 -4.93 -11.17
CA ARG A 31 -21.98 -5.20 -11.84
C ARG A 31 -21.25 -6.44 -11.29
N GLY A 32 -21.75 -7.07 -10.23
CA GLY A 32 -21.14 -8.28 -9.69
C GLY A 32 -21.51 -8.60 -8.25
N ALA A 33 -20.96 -9.71 -7.75
CA ALA A 33 -21.29 -10.27 -6.44
C ALA A 33 -20.63 -9.52 -5.26
N ASP A 34 -19.59 -8.75 -5.52
CA ASP A 34 -18.82 -8.00 -4.52
C ASP A 34 -18.20 -6.74 -5.13
N LEU A 35 -17.47 -5.98 -4.33
CA LEU A 35 -16.80 -4.76 -4.80
C LEU A 35 -15.59 -5.05 -5.70
N TYR A 36 -14.95 -6.20 -5.60
CA TYR A 36 -13.88 -6.58 -6.53
C TYR A 36 -14.43 -6.78 -7.94
N ALA A 37 -15.59 -7.42 -8.06
CA ALA A 37 -16.30 -7.57 -9.34
C ALA A 37 -16.86 -6.23 -9.83
N TYR A 38 -17.36 -5.39 -8.92
CA TYR A 38 -17.85 -4.04 -9.26
C TYR A 38 -16.77 -3.17 -9.89
N TRP A 39 -15.61 -3.09 -9.27
CA TRP A 39 -14.50 -2.27 -9.74
C TRP A 39 -13.80 -2.89 -10.96
N GLY A 40 -13.73 -4.23 -11.02
CA GLY A 40 -13.05 -4.91 -12.13
C GLY A 40 -11.66 -4.34 -12.37
N ASP A 41 -11.34 -3.97 -13.60
CA ASP A 41 -10.05 -3.40 -13.99
C ASP A 41 -10.01 -1.86 -13.96
N LEU A 42 -11.11 -1.20 -13.60
CA LEU A 42 -11.21 0.26 -13.62
C LEU A 42 -10.14 0.95 -12.75
N LEU A 43 -9.83 0.37 -11.57
CA LEU A 43 -8.82 0.96 -10.69
C LEU A 43 -7.42 0.82 -11.29
N ALA A 44 -7.09 -0.32 -11.89
CA ALA A 44 -5.81 -0.55 -12.56
C ALA A 44 -5.64 0.42 -13.75
N GLN A 45 -6.65 0.53 -14.60
CA GLN A 45 -6.66 1.45 -15.74
C GLN A 45 -6.46 2.91 -15.30
N HIS A 46 -7.19 3.35 -14.27
CA HIS A 46 -7.03 4.71 -13.74
C HIS A 46 -5.62 4.96 -13.17
N LEU A 47 -5.00 3.95 -12.52
CA LEU A 47 -3.63 4.05 -12.03
C LEU A 47 -2.64 4.19 -13.18
N ASP A 48 -2.79 3.41 -14.25
CA ASP A 48 -1.94 3.50 -15.45
C ASP A 48 -2.10 4.84 -16.15
N GLU A 49 -3.34 5.36 -16.31
CA GLU A 49 -3.60 6.69 -16.86
C GLU A 49 -2.87 7.79 -16.07
N ARG A 50 -2.85 7.68 -14.74
CA ARG A 50 -2.14 8.63 -13.86
C ARG A 50 -0.63 8.58 -13.99
N LEU A 51 -0.09 7.47 -14.44
CA LEU A 51 1.34 7.23 -14.62
C LEU A 51 1.79 7.32 -16.08
N ALA A 52 0.87 7.57 -17.01
CA ALA A 52 1.15 7.57 -18.46
C ALA A 52 2.22 8.57 -18.91
N GLY A 53 2.48 9.64 -18.13
CA GLY A 53 3.54 10.61 -18.40
C GLY A 53 4.94 10.17 -17.94
N ASP A 54 5.04 9.11 -17.17
CA ASP A 54 6.30 8.64 -16.62
C ASP A 54 7.02 7.73 -17.61
N ARG A 55 8.33 7.95 -17.83
CA ARG A 55 9.13 7.07 -18.70
C ARG A 55 9.24 5.64 -18.20
N GLN A 56 9.19 5.44 -16.90
CA GLN A 56 9.22 4.15 -16.24
C GLN A 56 8.16 4.17 -15.12
N PRO A 57 6.89 3.91 -15.45
CA PRO A 57 5.80 3.96 -14.48
C PRO A 57 6.01 2.95 -13.37
N VAL A 58 6.12 3.44 -12.14
CA VAL A 58 6.29 2.64 -10.93
C VAL A 58 5.22 3.01 -9.92
N LEU A 59 4.54 2.00 -9.41
CA LEU A 59 3.59 2.11 -8.32
C LEU A 59 4.17 1.48 -7.06
N VAL A 60 4.29 2.28 -5.99
CA VAL A 60 4.68 1.77 -4.67
C VAL A 60 3.44 1.36 -3.91
N ASN A 61 3.31 0.07 -3.64
CA ASN A 61 2.17 -0.48 -2.92
C ASN A 61 2.35 -0.38 -1.41
N LEU A 62 1.54 0.49 -0.80
CA LEU A 62 1.39 0.64 0.64
C LEU A 62 -0.05 0.31 1.10
N ALA A 63 -0.88 -0.24 0.21
CA ALA A 63 -2.24 -0.66 0.54
C ALA A 63 -2.23 -1.97 1.35
N SER A 64 -3.35 -2.26 2.02
CA SER A 64 -3.57 -3.59 2.60
C SER A 64 -3.80 -4.60 1.48
N ILE A 65 -3.63 -5.89 1.79
CA ILE A 65 -3.89 -7.00 0.85
C ILE A 65 -5.29 -6.87 0.26
N GLU A 66 -6.27 -6.54 1.10
CA GLU A 66 -7.67 -6.33 0.72
C GLU A 66 -7.82 -5.27 -0.39
N TYR A 67 -7.25 -4.08 -0.20
CA TYR A 67 -7.34 -2.99 -1.16
C TYR A 67 -6.41 -3.20 -2.36
N ALA A 68 -5.22 -3.74 -2.15
CA ALA A 68 -4.29 -4.07 -3.22
C ALA A 68 -4.90 -5.04 -4.24
N ARG A 69 -5.64 -6.06 -3.76
CA ARG A 69 -6.34 -7.02 -4.62
C ARG A 69 -7.31 -6.36 -5.61
N ALA A 70 -7.94 -5.24 -5.24
CA ALA A 70 -8.85 -4.53 -6.12
C ALA A 70 -8.14 -3.70 -7.21
N ALA A 71 -6.93 -3.19 -6.90
CA ALA A 71 -6.22 -2.25 -7.75
C ALA A 71 -5.06 -2.88 -8.54
N LEU A 72 -4.35 -3.85 -7.94
CA LEU A 72 -3.19 -4.50 -8.55
C LEU A 72 -3.63 -5.75 -9.33
N ARG A 73 -4.40 -5.53 -10.37
CA ARG A 73 -4.94 -6.60 -11.23
C ARG A 73 -4.00 -6.86 -12.40
N PRO A 74 -4.17 -8.00 -13.13
CA PRO A 74 -3.36 -8.32 -14.31
C PRO A 74 -3.42 -7.25 -15.42
N ALA A 75 -4.46 -6.41 -15.44
CA ALA A 75 -4.60 -5.30 -16.38
C ALA A 75 -3.64 -4.13 -16.11
N LEU A 76 -3.10 -4.02 -14.87
CA LEU A 76 -2.15 -2.96 -14.50
C LEU A 76 -0.82 -3.14 -15.24
N GLN A 77 -0.41 -2.11 -15.99
CA GLN A 77 0.84 -2.11 -16.77
C GLN A 77 2.04 -1.58 -15.98
N ALA A 78 1.78 -0.68 -15.00
CA ALA A 78 2.83 -0.12 -14.19
C ALA A 78 3.57 -1.20 -13.38
N ARG A 79 4.89 -1.06 -13.25
CA ARG A 79 5.67 -1.90 -12.35
C ARG A 79 5.27 -1.64 -10.90
N VAL A 80 4.92 -2.69 -10.17
CA VAL A 80 4.55 -2.60 -8.75
C VAL A 80 5.74 -2.93 -7.86
N ILE A 81 5.94 -2.12 -6.82
CA ILE A 81 6.89 -2.39 -5.74
C ILE A 81 6.11 -2.51 -4.44
N ASP A 82 6.08 -3.71 -3.88
CA ASP A 82 5.47 -3.99 -2.59
C ASP A 82 6.40 -3.59 -1.44
N CYS A 83 5.90 -2.78 -0.50
CA CYS A 83 6.58 -2.52 0.77
C CYS A 83 5.94 -3.36 1.87
N VAL A 84 6.71 -4.29 2.41
CA VAL A 84 6.27 -5.25 3.42
C VAL A 84 6.92 -4.94 4.76
N PHE A 85 6.13 -4.94 5.83
CA PHE A 85 6.57 -4.65 7.19
C PHE A 85 6.34 -5.86 8.07
N GLU A 86 7.44 -6.37 8.64
CA GLU A 86 7.45 -7.57 9.47
C GLU A 86 8.02 -7.25 10.86
N ASP A 87 7.34 -7.73 11.88
CA ASP A 87 7.77 -7.63 13.27
C ASP A 87 8.24 -8.99 13.79
N TRP A 88 9.25 -8.98 14.66
CA TRP A 88 9.70 -10.18 15.35
C TRP A 88 8.70 -10.61 16.41
N LYS A 89 8.14 -11.79 16.26
CA LYS A 89 7.21 -12.39 17.21
C LYS A 89 7.26 -13.91 17.10
N ASP A 90 7.25 -14.60 18.26
CA ASP A 90 7.28 -16.06 18.34
C ASP A 90 8.42 -16.64 17.48
N ASP A 91 9.64 -16.14 17.71
CA ASP A 91 10.92 -16.53 17.08
C ASP A 91 10.96 -16.44 15.55
N GLN A 92 10.10 -15.63 14.95
CA GLN A 92 10.11 -15.39 13.52
C GLN A 92 9.66 -13.97 13.15
N PHE A 93 10.05 -13.52 11.95
CA PHE A 93 9.47 -12.33 11.36
C PHE A 93 8.13 -12.63 10.70
N LYS A 94 7.10 -11.86 11.04
CA LYS A 94 5.78 -11.98 10.47
C LYS A 94 5.05 -10.64 10.38
N ILE A 95 4.12 -10.54 9.44
CA ILE A 95 3.26 -9.37 9.29
C ILE A 95 2.24 -9.37 10.45
N ILE A 96 2.30 -8.33 11.30
CA ILE A 96 1.28 -8.08 12.31
C ILE A 96 0.41 -6.94 11.81
N SER A 97 -0.86 -7.23 11.52
CA SER A 97 -1.78 -6.34 10.81
C SER A 97 -1.81 -4.91 11.35
N PHE A 98 -1.93 -4.74 12.67
CA PHE A 98 -1.97 -3.44 13.32
C PHE A 98 -0.66 -2.64 13.11
N PHE A 99 0.49 -3.27 13.32
CA PHE A 99 1.79 -2.64 13.16
C PHE A 99 2.10 -2.36 11.68
N ALA A 100 1.78 -3.29 10.79
CA ALA A 100 1.95 -3.09 9.35
C ALA A 100 1.09 -1.94 8.82
N LYS A 101 -0.14 -1.76 9.34
CA LYS A 101 -1.00 -0.62 8.99
C LYS A 101 -0.34 0.71 9.36
N ARG A 102 0.18 0.83 10.60
CA ARG A 102 0.91 2.01 11.06
C ARG A 102 2.17 2.26 10.23
N ALA A 103 2.98 1.23 10.01
CA ALA A 103 4.24 1.33 9.26
C ALA A 103 4.04 1.81 7.82
N ARG A 104 2.98 1.34 7.13
CA ARG A 104 2.62 1.82 5.78
C ARG A 104 2.28 3.32 5.78
N GLY A 105 1.55 3.79 6.78
CA GLY A 105 1.27 5.21 6.95
C GLY A 105 2.55 6.04 7.20
N LEU A 106 3.44 5.55 8.07
CA LEU A 106 4.73 6.18 8.34
C LEU A 106 5.62 6.23 7.09
N MET A 107 5.67 5.13 6.31
CA MET A 107 6.40 5.09 5.04
C MET A 107 5.84 6.12 4.04
N ALA A 108 4.51 6.20 3.90
CA ALA A 108 3.89 7.18 3.01
C ALA A 108 4.26 8.61 3.42
N ARG A 109 4.16 8.94 4.70
CA ARG A 109 4.53 10.26 5.23
C ARG A 109 6.00 10.55 5.01
N TRP A 110 6.89 9.64 5.41
CA TRP A 110 8.33 9.78 5.24
C TRP A 110 8.72 9.97 3.77
N ALA A 111 8.13 9.18 2.86
CA ALA A 111 8.43 9.28 1.43
C ALA A 111 8.04 10.66 0.87
N ILE A 112 6.93 11.25 1.32
CA ILE A 112 6.49 12.60 0.94
C ILE A 112 7.47 13.64 1.50
N ASP A 113 7.79 13.58 2.80
CA ASP A 113 8.67 14.54 3.47
C ASP A 113 10.08 14.53 2.87
N GLN A 114 10.60 13.33 2.54
CA GLN A 114 11.90 13.15 1.91
C GLN A 114 11.87 13.35 0.38
N ARG A 115 10.72 13.70 -0.21
CA ARG A 115 10.52 13.87 -1.66
C ARG A 115 11.11 12.71 -2.45
N ILE A 116 10.78 11.49 -2.04
CA ILE A 116 11.27 10.27 -2.68
C ILE A 116 10.69 10.19 -4.10
N ASN A 117 11.57 10.20 -5.09
CA ASN A 117 11.22 10.16 -6.52
C ASN A 117 11.78 8.94 -7.25
N THR A 118 12.53 8.08 -6.56
CA THR A 118 13.04 6.82 -7.10
C THR A 118 12.83 5.68 -6.11
N PRO A 119 12.43 4.49 -6.57
CA PRO A 119 12.15 3.36 -5.69
C PRO A 119 13.35 2.92 -4.84
N GLY A 120 14.56 3.07 -5.37
CA GLY A 120 15.79 2.70 -4.65
C GLY A 120 15.97 3.47 -3.34
N ARG A 121 15.49 4.72 -3.27
CA ARG A 121 15.57 5.55 -2.07
C ARG A 121 14.64 5.09 -0.95
N LEU A 122 13.60 4.31 -1.26
CA LEU A 122 12.73 3.71 -0.23
C LEU A 122 13.49 2.83 0.76
N LYS A 123 14.59 2.20 0.31
CA LYS A 123 15.47 1.38 1.18
C LYS A 123 16.09 2.16 2.35
N GLY A 124 16.09 3.49 2.29
CA GLY A 124 16.53 4.36 3.38
C GLY A 124 15.50 4.57 4.49
N PHE A 125 14.31 3.97 4.38
CA PHE A 125 13.31 4.09 5.45
C PHE A 125 13.79 3.42 6.73
N ALA A 126 13.89 4.23 7.81
CA ALA A 126 14.33 3.80 9.13
C ALA A 126 13.51 4.52 10.21
N VAL A 127 12.19 4.29 10.21
CA VAL A 127 11.24 4.95 11.13
C VAL A 127 10.58 3.89 12.00
N ASP A 128 10.29 4.24 13.25
CA ASP A 128 9.59 3.39 14.21
C ASP A 128 10.30 2.04 14.46
N GLY A 129 11.63 2.01 14.37
CA GLY A 129 12.46 0.82 14.54
C GLY A 129 12.50 -0.14 13.35
N TYR A 130 11.78 0.13 12.28
CA TYR A 130 11.90 -0.63 11.03
C TYR A 130 13.18 -0.26 10.29
N ALA A 131 13.82 -1.25 9.69
CA ALA A 131 14.95 -1.08 8.79
C ALA A 131 14.80 -2.01 7.58
N PHE A 132 15.38 -1.60 6.45
CA PHE A 132 15.41 -2.39 5.24
C PHE A 132 16.18 -3.69 5.43
N ASP A 133 15.56 -4.81 5.11
CA ASP A 133 16.16 -6.14 5.16
C ASP A 133 16.48 -6.61 3.72
N LYS A 134 17.75 -6.47 3.33
CA LYS A 134 18.21 -6.84 1.99
C LYS A 134 18.05 -8.34 1.68
N PRO A 135 18.42 -9.28 2.58
CA PRO A 135 18.25 -10.71 2.35
C PRO A 135 16.80 -11.16 2.14
N ALA A 136 15.84 -10.50 2.81
CA ALA A 136 14.41 -10.82 2.68
C ALA A 136 13.74 -10.12 1.49
N SER A 137 14.43 -9.21 0.83
CA SER A 137 13.88 -8.38 -0.24
C SER A 137 14.24 -8.89 -1.63
N THR A 138 13.39 -8.54 -2.60
CA THR A 138 13.65 -8.71 -4.03
C THR A 138 13.65 -7.36 -4.74
N ARG A 139 13.75 -7.37 -6.08
CA ARG A 139 13.66 -6.15 -6.89
C ARG A 139 12.31 -5.44 -6.72
N ASP A 140 11.23 -6.20 -6.60
CA ASP A 140 9.85 -5.70 -6.60
C ASP A 140 9.12 -5.91 -5.25
N ARG A 141 9.83 -6.42 -4.25
CA ARG A 141 9.32 -6.59 -2.88
C ARG A 141 10.37 -6.12 -1.89
N LEU A 142 10.14 -4.97 -1.27
CA LEU A 142 11.01 -4.39 -0.26
C LEU A 142 10.49 -4.77 1.13
N VAL A 143 11.31 -5.49 1.91
CA VAL A 143 10.96 -5.93 3.25
C VAL A 143 11.65 -5.04 4.28
N PHE A 144 10.88 -4.56 5.24
CA PHE A 144 11.33 -3.77 6.38
C PHE A 144 11.01 -4.53 7.65
N ARG A 145 12.01 -4.75 8.48
CA ARG A 145 11.89 -5.58 9.69
C ARG A 145 12.17 -4.80 10.95
N ARG A 146 11.47 -5.16 12.02
CA ARG A 146 11.62 -4.60 13.35
C ARG A 146 11.63 -5.72 14.38
N ARG A 147 12.63 -5.74 15.28
CA ARG A 147 12.72 -6.74 16.35
C ARG A 147 11.99 -6.34 17.63
N GLN A 148 11.91 -5.04 17.91
CA GLN A 148 11.20 -4.53 19.08
C GLN A 148 10.26 -3.41 18.63
N PRO A 149 8.95 -3.50 18.92
CA PRO A 149 8.08 -2.36 18.76
C PRO A 149 8.56 -1.25 19.72
N PRO A 150 8.39 0.04 19.38
CA PRO A 150 8.66 1.13 20.31
C PRO A 150 7.80 0.94 21.56
N ALA A 151 8.32 1.39 22.71
CA ALA A 151 7.56 1.38 23.95
C ALA A 151 6.23 2.13 23.77
N PRO A 152 5.13 1.66 24.38
CA PRO A 152 3.87 2.38 24.37
C PRO A 152 4.08 3.80 24.92
N GLY A 153 3.80 4.84 24.10
CA GLY A 153 3.96 6.25 24.50
C GLY A 153 5.16 6.99 23.92
N ALA A 154 6.03 6.40 23.13
CA ALA A 154 7.04 7.10 22.35
C ALA A 154 6.42 7.60 21.03
N ALA A 155 5.73 8.74 21.07
CA ALA A 155 5.24 9.47 19.91
C ALA A 155 5.73 10.90 19.97
#